data_4bc4e5fad0744d7f7eba5e7b15997868
#
_entry.id   4bc4e5fad0744d7f7eba5e7b15997868
#
_cell.length_a   1.000
_cell.length_b   1.000
_cell.length_c   1.000
_cell.angle_alpha   90.00
_cell.angle_beta   90.00
_cell.angle_gamma   90.00
#
_symmetry.space_group_name_H-M   'P 1'
#
loop_
_entity.id
_entity.type
_entity.pdbx_description
1 polymer ?
#
loop_
_entity_poly.entity_id
_entity_poly.type
_entity_poly.pdbx_seq_one_letter_code
_entity_poly.pdbx_strand_id
1 'polypeptide(L)'
;PKNEWSFVVLRYNGTKVRAYVNGTWEETTLNGFNTQISELFIGGETTNNGSSFRSYFAGGIDEVAVWNESLSNAEILALYNGGAGRDAATNGGGYSSKANLKGYWKFNEGSGSTISDASGNGKNGTRHGASWSTGSHTQPQPGPLTFNAGTQLNLNSPNCGTDHTSLCTNNKIAVNQNIIFTDTDISGTGIIVATGKITLEQNSTVAGGITLIANEIEFNNSSLGNSSLFNSVNGPVIVYSENGGSINSSSISGLMINYDTNNSGSYTFNNSTINGAVLNYGSNFQLNNSTNIT
;
A
#
# COMPACT_ATOMS: atom_id res chain seq x y z
N PRO A 1 -1.50 -5.70 17.55
CA PRO A 1 -0.50 -5.32 18.55
C PRO A 1 -1.18 -4.57 19.70
N LYS A 2 -0.66 -4.64 20.91
CA LYS A 2 -1.18 -3.91 22.07
C LYS A 2 -0.56 -2.52 22.08
N ASN A 3 -1.38 -1.48 22.31
CA ASN A 3 -0.96 -0.06 22.31
C ASN A 3 -0.48 0.48 20.95
N GLU A 4 -0.97 -0.10 19.88
CA GLU A 4 -0.72 0.37 18.51
C GLU A 4 -2.03 0.49 17.76
N TRP A 5 -2.12 1.43 16.83
CA TRP A 5 -3.26 1.52 15.92
C TRP A 5 -3.25 0.35 14.95
N SER A 6 -4.41 -0.15 14.63
CA SER A 6 -4.59 -1.18 13.63
C SER A 6 -5.71 -0.82 12.68
N PHE A 7 -5.46 -0.95 11.38
CA PHE A 7 -6.50 -0.86 10.36
C PHE A 7 -7.20 -2.20 10.25
N VAL A 8 -8.50 -2.22 10.53
CA VAL A 8 -9.30 -3.43 10.58
C VAL A 8 -10.46 -3.32 9.59
N VAL A 9 -10.64 -4.34 8.75
CA VAL A 9 -11.79 -4.45 7.86
C VAL A 9 -12.46 -5.80 8.04
N LEU A 10 -13.77 -5.79 8.19
CA LEU A 10 -14.61 -6.97 8.09
C LEU A 10 -15.40 -6.91 6.78
N ARG A 11 -15.26 -7.94 5.97
CA ARG A 11 -15.95 -8.05 4.69
C ARG A 11 -16.79 -9.31 4.63
N TYR A 12 -18.07 -9.17 4.27
CA TYR A 12 -18.98 -10.27 4.04
C TYR A 12 -19.47 -10.26 2.60
N ASN A 13 -19.40 -11.38 1.91
CA ASN A 13 -19.81 -11.53 0.50
C ASN A 13 -21.07 -12.38 0.30
N GLY A 14 -21.84 -12.59 1.37
CA GLY A 14 -23.02 -13.45 1.36
C GLY A 14 -22.77 -14.88 1.86
N THR A 15 -21.51 -15.33 1.90
CA THR A 15 -21.16 -16.70 2.31
C THR A 15 -19.99 -16.72 3.29
N LYS A 16 -18.98 -15.87 3.05
CA LYS A 16 -17.74 -15.84 3.81
C LYS A 16 -17.54 -14.50 4.46
N VAL A 17 -17.01 -14.53 5.67
CA VAL A 17 -16.45 -13.35 6.33
C VAL A 17 -14.94 -13.39 6.20
N ARG A 18 -14.35 -12.28 5.78
CA ARG A 18 -12.91 -12.04 5.81
C ARG A 18 -12.61 -10.89 6.75
N ALA A 19 -11.64 -11.10 7.61
CA ALA A 19 -11.03 -10.06 8.41
C ALA A 19 -9.69 -9.65 7.80
N TYR A 20 -9.45 -8.36 7.71
CA TYR A 20 -8.16 -7.79 7.32
C TYR A 20 -7.63 -6.98 8.49
N VAL A 21 -6.39 -7.21 8.86
CA VAL A 21 -5.70 -6.46 9.90
C VAL A 21 -4.30 -6.12 9.40
N ASN A 22 -4.02 -4.84 9.17
CA ASN A 22 -2.70 -4.32 8.78
C ASN A 22 -1.99 -5.08 7.65
N GLY A 23 -2.71 -5.58 6.66
CA GLY A 23 -2.12 -6.33 5.54
C GLY A 23 -2.37 -7.84 5.58
N THR A 24 -2.80 -8.39 6.71
CA THR A 24 -3.07 -9.83 6.87
C THR A 24 -4.56 -10.13 6.71
N TRP A 25 -4.89 -11.20 6.00
CA TRP A 25 -6.25 -11.69 5.80
C TRP A 25 -6.49 -12.99 6.55
N GLU A 26 -7.61 -13.03 7.27
CA GLU A 26 -8.18 -14.24 7.84
C GLU A 26 -9.57 -14.47 7.23
N GLU A 27 -9.91 -15.70 6.92
CA GLU A 27 -11.19 -16.05 6.30
C GLU A 27 -11.89 -17.16 7.09
N THR A 28 -13.19 -16.98 7.32
CA THR A 28 -14.05 -18.01 7.88
C THR A 28 -15.38 -18.09 7.12
N THR A 29 -15.96 -19.27 7.06
CA THR A 29 -17.30 -19.45 6.50
C THR A 29 -18.34 -19.26 7.61
N LEU A 30 -19.28 -18.34 7.42
CA LEU A 30 -20.41 -18.14 8.29
C LEU A 30 -21.68 -18.65 7.60
N ASN A 31 -22.29 -19.68 8.18
CA ASN A 31 -23.57 -20.16 7.74
C ASN A 31 -24.70 -19.43 8.48
N GLY A 32 -25.67 -18.89 7.75
CA GLY A 32 -26.84 -18.29 8.35
C GLY A 32 -26.60 -16.95 9.04
N PHE A 33 -25.62 -16.17 8.55
CA PHE A 33 -25.41 -14.80 9.02
C PHE A 33 -26.61 -13.94 8.62
N ASN A 34 -27.52 -13.75 9.56
CA ASN A 34 -28.70 -12.91 9.40
C ASN A 34 -28.66 -11.82 10.48
N THR A 35 -28.31 -10.63 10.09
CA THR A 35 -28.35 -9.46 10.99
C THR A 35 -29.57 -8.61 10.66
N GLN A 36 -30.53 -8.61 11.57
CA GLN A 36 -31.54 -7.55 11.61
C GLN A 36 -31.05 -6.50 12.62
N ILE A 37 -30.19 -5.59 12.15
CA ILE A 37 -29.64 -4.54 13.00
C ILE A 37 -30.44 -3.28 12.74
N SER A 38 -31.10 -2.77 13.78
CA SER A 38 -31.71 -1.43 13.79
C SER A 38 -30.72 -0.35 14.21
N GLU A 39 -29.66 -0.71 14.92
CA GLU A 39 -28.68 0.20 15.49
C GLU A 39 -27.27 -0.36 15.39
N LEU A 40 -26.28 0.50 15.18
CA LEU A 40 -24.85 0.18 15.18
C LEU A 40 -24.22 0.74 16.45
N PHE A 41 -23.56 -0.12 17.23
CA PHE A 41 -22.78 0.28 18.39
C PHE A 41 -21.29 0.15 18.06
N ILE A 42 -20.52 1.19 18.36
CA ILE A 42 -19.09 1.27 18.10
C ILE A 42 -18.38 1.34 19.44
N GLY A 43 -17.46 0.39 19.68
CA GLY A 43 -16.65 0.38 20.90
C GLY A 43 -17.35 -0.14 22.16
N GLY A 44 -18.49 -0.79 22.03
CA GLY A 44 -19.20 -1.39 23.14
C GLY A 44 -20.41 -2.18 22.67
N GLU A 45 -21.11 -2.79 23.62
CA GLU A 45 -22.39 -3.46 23.39
C GLU A 45 -23.49 -2.87 24.28
N THR A 46 -24.72 -3.09 23.89
CA THR A 46 -25.87 -2.67 24.71
C THR A 46 -26.64 -3.88 25.24
N THR A 47 -27.33 -3.65 26.34
CA THR A 47 -28.32 -4.56 26.91
C THR A 47 -29.66 -3.87 26.92
N ASN A 48 -30.76 -4.64 26.99
CA ASN A 48 -32.11 -4.12 27.13
C ASN A 48 -32.49 -3.03 26.12
N ASN A 49 -32.27 -3.30 24.83
CA ASN A 49 -32.59 -2.39 23.71
C ASN A 49 -31.99 -0.98 23.90
N GLY A 50 -30.71 -0.87 24.23
CA GLY A 50 -30.01 0.41 24.34
C GLY A 50 -30.06 1.08 25.70
N SER A 51 -30.69 0.44 26.72
CA SER A 51 -30.85 1.05 28.05
C SER A 51 -29.59 0.99 28.92
N SER A 52 -28.63 0.12 28.59
CA SER A 52 -27.36 -0.03 29.30
C SER A 52 -26.23 -0.37 28.35
N PHE A 53 -25.07 0.20 28.58
CA PHE A 53 -23.84 -0.04 27.79
C PHE A 53 -22.84 -0.80 28.63
N ARG A 54 -22.16 -1.77 28.01
CA ARG A 54 -21.12 -2.60 28.64
C ARG A 54 -20.09 -3.08 27.64
N SER A 55 -19.11 -3.87 28.11
CA SER A 55 -18.06 -4.48 27.28
C SER A 55 -17.32 -3.43 26.44
N TYR A 56 -16.94 -2.33 27.06
CA TYR A 56 -16.29 -1.24 26.38
C TYR A 56 -14.93 -1.66 25.81
N PHE A 57 -14.66 -1.23 24.60
CA PHE A 57 -13.34 -1.34 23.99
C PHE A 57 -12.36 -0.42 24.72
N ALA A 58 -11.29 -1.00 25.25
CA ALA A 58 -10.25 -0.26 25.98
C ALA A 58 -9.17 0.24 24.98
N GLY A 59 -9.47 1.31 24.28
CA GLY A 59 -8.56 1.88 23.27
C GLY A 59 -9.19 3.04 22.52
N GLY A 60 -8.44 3.61 21.56
CA GLY A 60 -8.95 4.60 20.62
C GLY A 60 -9.70 3.93 19.46
N ILE A 61 -10.73 4.59 18.96
CA ILE A 61 -11.45 4.21 17.72
C ILE A 61 -11.55 5.45 16.86
N ASP A 62 -11.30 5.29 15.58
CA ASP A 62 -11.30 6.36 14.61
C ASP A 62 -11.66 5.88 13.21
N GLU A 63 -12.12 6.79 12.33
CA GLU A 63 -12.34 6.54 10.91
C GLU A 63 -13.22 5.29 10.62
N VAL A 64 -14.36 5.14 11.33
CA VAL A 64 -15.25 4.00 11.15
C VAL A 64 -16.19 4.22 9.98
N ALA A 65 -16.18 3.29 9.02
CA ALA A 65 -17.00 3.35 7.83
C ALA A 65 -17.73 2.03 7.53
N VAL A 66 -18.93 2.13 6.93
CA VAL A 66 -19.78 1.00 6.59
C VAL A 66 -20.26 1.14 5.14
N TRP A 67 -20.13 0.07 4.37
CA TRP A 67 -20.61 -0.02 2.99
C TRP A 67 -21.70 -1.08 2.85
N ASN A 68 -22.55 -0.94 1.86
CA ASN A 68 -23.53 -1.97 1.50
C ASN A 68 -23.03 -2.87 0.37
N GLU A 69 -21.74 -2.90 0.15
CA GLU A 69 -21.07 -3.82 -0.77
C GLU A 69 -19.81 -4.42 -0.14
N SER A 70 -19.34 -5.49 -0.74
CA SER A 70 -18.08 -6.12 -0.38
C SER A 70 -16.94 -5.47 -1.14
N LEU A 71 -16.21 -4.55 -0.52
CA LEU A 71 -15.07 -3.87 -1.16
C LEU A 71 -14.07 -4.88 -1.73
N SER A 72 -13.47 -4.57 -2.87
CA SER A 72 -12.36 -5.35 -3.42
C SER A 72 -11.10 -5.24 -2.56
N ASN A 73 -10.17 -6.17 -2.71
CA ASN A 73 -8.87 -6.07 -2.02
C ASN A 73 -8.11 -4.80 -2.40
N ALA A 74 -8.20 -4.38 -3.67
CA ALA A 74 -7.57 -3.14 -4.14
C ALA A 74 -8.13 -1.90 -3.44
N GLU A 75 -9.45 -1.83 -3.27
CA GLU A 75 -10.10 -0.71 -2.57
C GLU A 75 -9.76 -0.67 -1.08
N ILE A 76 -9.68 -1.84 -0.42
CA ILE A 76 -9.25 -1.92 0.98
C ILE A 76 -7.81 -1.44 1.14
N LEU A 77 -6.91 -1.85 0.25
CA LEU A 77 -5.53 -1.37 0.24
C LEU A 77 -5.44 0.13 -0.04
N ALA A 78 -6.28 0.64 -0.95
CA ALA A 78 -6.36 2.07 -1.23
C ALA A 78 -6.85 2.88 -0.02
N LEU A 79 -7.82 2.36 0.75
CA LEU A 79 -8.28 2.98 2.00
C LEU A 79 -7.22 2.91 3.10
N TYR A 80 -6.52 1.78 3.22
CA TYR A 80 -5.40 1.62 4.15
C TYR A 80 -4.28 2.62 3.87
N ASN A 81 -3.99 2.88 2.57
CA ASN A 81 -3.03 3.88 2.10
C ASN A 81 -1.68 3.81 2.82
N GLY A 82 -1.13 2.59 2.99
CA GLY A 82 0.13 2.37 3.68
C GLY A 82 0.13 2.74 5.16
N GLY A 83 -1.03 2.77 5.82
CA GLY A 83 -1.19 3.18 7.22
C GLY A 83 -1.55 4.66 7.41
N ALA A 84 -1.42 5.50 6.38
CA ALA A 84 -1.83 6.91 6.47
C ALA A 84 -3.35 7.11 6.47
N GLY A 85 -4.09 6.05 6.09
CA GLY A 85 -5.53 6.14 5.89
C GLY A 85 -5.93 6.98 4.67
N ARG A 86 -7.14 6.81 4.22
CA ARG A 86 -7.77 7.63 3.18
C ARG A 86 -9.20 7.95 3.56
N ASP A 87 -9.63 9.15 3.25
CA ASP A 87 -11.01 9.58 3.40
C ASP A 87 -11.97 8.71 2.57
N ALA A 88 -12.82 7.92 3.24
CA ALA A 88 -13.79 7.04 2.60
C ALA A 88 -14.92 7.81 1.87
N ALA A 89 -15.10 9.09 2.16
CA ALA A 89 -16.06 9.94 1.46
C ALA A 89 -15.52 10.52 0.14
N THR A 90 -14.29 10.14 -0.27
CA THR A 90 -13.66 10.64 -1.50
C THR A 90 -13.06 9.50 -2.32
N ASN A 91 -13.56 9.31 -3.55
CA ASN A 91 -12.96 8.35 -4.49
C ASN A 91 -11.55 8.78 -4.90
N GLY A 92 -10.67 7.83 -5.12
CA GLY A 92 -9.31 8.06 -5.60
C GLY A 92 -8.32 6.98 -5.17
N GLY A 93 -7.14 6.95 -5.78
CA GLY A 93 -6.06 6.01 -5.44
C GLY A 93 -6.45 4.53 -5.54
N GLY A 94 -7.38 4.17 -6.43
CA GLY A 94 -7.90 2.81 -6.55
C GLY A 94 -9.14 2.51 -5.70
N TYR A 95 -9.63 3.48 -4.90
CA TYR A 95 -10.91 3.40 -4.21
C TYR A 95 -12.00 4.12 -5.01
N SER A 96 -13.12 3.43 -5.28
CA SER A 96 -14.22 3.92 -6.12
C SER A 96 -15.61 3.76 -5.49
N SER A 97 -15.71 3.15 -4.33
CA SER A 97 -16.95 2.70 -3.69
C SER A 97 -17.61 3.72 -2.77
N LYS A 98 -17.30 5.03 -2.92
CA LYS A 98 -17.96 6.10 -2.16
C LYS A 98 -19.49 6.06 -2.29
N ALA A 99 -20.04 5.74 -3.46
CA ALA A 99 -21.49 5.70 -3.69
C ALA A 99 -22.21 4.62 -2.85
N ASN A 100 -21.48 3.60 -2.42
CA ASN A 100 -21.97 2.49 -1.60
C ASN A 100 -21.72 2.69 -0.11
N LEU A 101 -21.11 3.80 0.30
CA LEU A 101 -20.89 4.17 1.69
C LEU A 101 -22.23 4.48 2.38
N LYS A 102 -22.51 3.84 3.50
CA LYS A 102 -23.78 3.95 4.24
C LYS A 102 -23.66 4.70 5.54
N GLY A 103 -22.49 4.78 6.12
CA GLY A 103 -22.14 5.58 7.27
C GLY A 103 -20.63 5.75 7.35
N TYR A 104 -20.19 6.91 7.82
CA TYR A 104 -18.77 7.21 8.00
C TYR A 104 -18.57 8.21 9.12
N TRP A 105 -17.93 7.79 10.19
CA TRP A 105 -17.71 8.60 11.39
C TRP A 105 -16.21 8.81 11.60
N LYS A 106 -15.79 10.05 11.43
CA LYS A 106 -14.36 10.44 11.51
C LYS A 106 -13.88 10.70 12.93
N PHE A 107 -14.78 10.86 13.88
CA PHE A 107 -14.49 11.19 15.29
C PHE A 107 -13.60 12.42 15.51
N ASN A 108 -13.68 13.41 14.63
CA ASN A 108 -12.84 14.62 14.63
C ASN A 108 -13.49 15.81 15.34
N GLU A 109 -14.65 15.63 16.00
CA GLU A 109 -15.39 16.73 16.64
C GLU A 109 -14.67 17.33 17.84
N GLY A 110 -13.88 16.54 18.57
CA GLY A 110 -13.07 16.97 19.71
C GLY A 110 -13.89 17.41 20.96
N SER A 111 -15.20 17.58 20.84
CA SER A 111 -16.10 17.98 21.94
C SER A 111 -17.55 17.63 21.62
N GLY A 112 -18.42 17.72 22.62
CA GLY A 112 -19.86 17.45 22.47
C GLY A 112 -20.18 15.94 22.47
N SER A 113 -21.47 15.61 22.21
CA SER A 113 -21.99 14.25 22.22
C SER A 113 -22.42 13.75 20.82
N THR A 114 -22.57 14.63 19.86
CA THR A 114 -22.93 14.26 18.49
C THR A 114 -21.70 13.87 17.70
N ILE A 115 -21.79 12.78 16.98
CA ILE A 115 -20.77 12.29 16.03
C ILE A 115 -21.36 12.39 14.64
N SER A 116 -20.75 13.18 13.79
CA SER A 116 -21.27 13.51 12.46
C SER A 116 -21.02 12.38 11.46
N ASP A 117 -22.02 12.05 10.66
CA ASP A 117 -21.89 11.12 9.54
C ASP A 117 -21.34 11.84 8.30
N ALA A 118 -20.10 11.61 7.97
CA ALA A 118 -19.43 12.17 6.81
C ALA A 118 -19.79 11.47 5.47
N SER A 119 -20.58 10.38 5.51
CA SER A 119 -21.04 9.70 4.28
C SER A 119 -22.07 10.49 3.49
N GLY A 120 -22.73 11.46 4.14
CA GLY A 120 -23.85 12.23 3.56
C GLY A 120 -25.22 11.57 3.71
N ASN A 121 -25.33 10.42 4.40
CA ASN A 121 -26.60 9.70 4.62
C ASN A 121 -27.34 10.13 5.91
N GLY A 122 -26.81 11.10 6.65
CA GLY A 122 -27.45 11.66 7.85
C GLY A 122 -27.53 10.70 9.05
N LYS A 123 -26.63 9.73 9.12
CA LYS A 123 -26.53 8.71 10.19
C LYS A 123 -25.66 9.18 11.35
N ASN A 124 -25.96 10.37 11.87
CA ASN A 124 -25.23 10.90 13.03
C ASN A 124 -25.33 9.96 14.23
N GLY A 125 -24.22 9.79 14.92
CA GLY A 125 -24.12 9.02 16.16
C GLY A 125 -24.24 9.86 17.40
N THR A 126 -24.41 9.19 18.53
CA THR A 126 -24.37 9.82 19.88
C THR A 126 -23.29 9.13 20.70
N ARG A 127 -22.42 9.92 21.32
CA ARG A 127 -21.35 9.44 22.19
C ARG A 127 -21.90 9.11 23.57
N HIS A 128 -21.64 7.89 24.04
CA HIS A 128 -22.00 7.40 25.36
C HIS A 128 -20.75 7.00 26.16
N GLY A 129 -20.33 7.84 27.09
CA GLY A 129 -19.26 7.52 28.04
C GLY A 129 -17.83 7.59 27.52
N ALA A 130 -17.56 7.52 26.21
CA ALA A 130 -16.24 7.71 25.67
C ALA A 130 -15.73 9.14 25.85
N SER A 131 -14.42 9.35 25.95
CA SER A 131 -13.81 10.68 25.97
C SER A 131 -13.18 11.00 24.62
N TRP A 132 -13.14 12.27 24.28
CA TRP A 132 -12.34 12.74 23.15
C TRP A 132 -10.86 12.67 23.50
N SER A 133 -10.05 12.24 22.54
CA SER A 133 -8.59 12.22 22.63
C SER A 133 -8.00 13.06 21.51
N THR A 134 -7.00 13.86 21.82
CA THR A 134 -6.20 14.61 20.84
C THR A 134 -5.02 13.80 20.32
N GLY A 135 -4.96 12.51 20.65
CA GLY A 135 -3.91 11.63 20.17
C GLY A 135 -3.88 11.56 18.63
N SER A 136 -2.74 11.83 18.06
CA SER A 136 -2.52 11.59 16.63
C SER A 136 -2.61 10.11 16.36
N HIS A 137 -3.55 9.70 15.51
CA HIS A 137 -3.60 8.33 15.01
C HIS A 137 -2.68 8.14 13.82
N THR A 138 -1.47 8.62 13.91
CA THR A 138 -0.46 8.14 13.00
C THR A 138 -0.31 6.64 13.27
N GLN A 139 -0.95 5.83 12.41
CA GLN A 139 -0.57 4.44 12.27
C GLN A 139 0.95 4.45 12.13
N PRO A 140 1.69 3.60 12.86
CA PRO A 140 3.01 3.27 12.42
C PRO A 140 2.85 2.86 10.95
N GLN A 141 3.41 3.63 10.03
CA GLN A 141 3.52 3.16 8.65
C GLN A 141 4.12 1.76 8.77
N PRO A 142 3.54 0.71 8.19
CA PRO A 142 4.24 -0.55 8.13
C PRO A 142 5.61 -0.18 7.62
N GLY A 143 6.64 -0.56 8.37
CA GLY A 143 7.99 -0.33 7.95
C GLY A 143 8.14 -0.83 6.52
N PRO A 144 9.13 -0.36 5.78
CA PRO A 144 9.32 -0.81 4.40
C PRO A 144 9.34 -2.34 4.38
N LEU A 145 8.72 -2.94 3.37
CA LEU A 145 8.92 -4.36 3.09
C LEU A 145 10.40 -4.53 2.76
N THR A 146 11.15 -5.20 3.62
CA THR A 146 12.59 -5.36 3.47
C THR A 146 12.93 -6.79 3.09
N PHE A 147 13.67 -6.95 2.00
CA PHE A 147 14.35 -8.18 1.61
C PHE A 147 15.82 -8.03 2.03
N ASN A 148 16.25 -8.90 2.95
CA ASN A 148 17.58 -8.83 3.56
C ASN A 148 18.66 -9.44 2.67
N ALA A 149 19.91 -9.17 2.99
CA ALA A 149 21.07 -9.68 2.28
C ALA A 149 21.03 -11.21 2.08
N GLY A 150 21.35 -11.63 0.86
CA GLY A 150 21.32 -13.03 0.43
C GLY A 150 19.94 -13.56 0.05
N THR A 151 18.89 -12.73 0.05
CA THR A 151 17.57 -13.13 -0.43
C THR A 151 17.60 -13.38 -1.95
N GLN A 152 17.07 -14.53 -2.38
CA GLN A 152 16.82 -14.82 -3.77
C GLN A 152 15.33 -14.82 -4.04
N LEU A 153 14.88 -13.86 -4.85
CA LEU A 153 13.49 -13.66 -5.20
C LEU A 153 13.27 -14.07 -6.66
N ASN A 154 12.53 -15.15 -6.89
CA ASN A 154 12.20 -15.59 -8.24
C ASN A 154 10.70 -15.38 -8.52
N LEU A 155 10.37 -14.39 -9.34
CA LEU A 155 8.98 -14.05 -9.67
C LEU A 155 8.24 -15.15 -10.43
N ASN A 156 8.95 -16.07 -11.11
CA ASN A 156 8.35 -17.22 -11.79
C ASN A 156 8.06 -18.40 -10.85
N SER A 157 8.56 -18.36 -9.62
CA SER A 157 8.23 -19.37 -8.62
C SER A 157 6.79 -19.19 -8.15
N PRO A 158 6.00 -20.26 -7.97
CA PRO A 158 4.64 -20.17 -7.45
C PRO A 158 4.50 -19.39 -6.15
N ASN A 159 5.58 -19.33 -5.37
CA ASN A 159 5.62 -18.70 -4.05
C ASN A 159 6.65 -17.56 -3.96
N CYS A 160 7.28 -17.13 -5.05
CA CYS A 160 8.32 -16.10 -5.11
C CYS A 160 9.46 -16.22 -4.09
N GLY A 161 9.74 -17.39 -3.58
CA GLY A 161 10.76 -17.62 -2.55
C GLY A 161 10.16 -18.09 -1.23
N THR A 162 10.98 -18.70 -0.39
CA THR A 162 10.55 -19.48 0.76
C THR A 162 9.97 -18.65 1.91
N ASP A 163 10.30 -17.35 2.00
CA ASP A 163 9.96 -16.53 3.16
C ASP A 163 8.82 -15.51 2.93
N HIS A 164 8.37 -15.35 1.68
CA HIS A 164 7.39 -14.32 1.30
C HIS A 164 6.24 -14.86 0.44
N THR A 165 5.79 -16.08 0.72
CA THR A 165 4.81 -16.84 -0.08
C THR A 165 3.47 -16.14 -0.31
N SER A 166 3.09 -15.20 0.56
CA SER A 166 1.80 -14.48 0.47
C SER A 166 1.88 -13.20 -0.39
N LEU A 167 3.07 -12.74 -0.73
CA LEU A 167 3.27 -11.46 -1.44
C LEU A 167 3.23 -11.59 -2.96
N CYS A 168 3.53 -12.77 -3.46
CA CYS A 168 3.54 -13.05 -4.90
C CYS A 168 2.25 -13.69 -5.38
N THR A 169 1.68 -13.10 -6.39
CA THR A 169 0.54 -13.67 -7.10
C THR A 169 0.70 -13.40 -8.58
N ASN A 170 0.69 -14.45 -9.40
CA ASN A 170 0.80 -14.34 -10.87
C ASN A 170 2.01 -13.50 -11.32
N ASN A 171 3.19 -13.81 -10.83
CA ASN A 171 4.44 -13.10 -11.15
C ASN A 171 4.41 -11.60 -10.76
N LYS A 172 3.61 -11.25 -9.78
CA LYS A 172 3.45 -9.87 -9.33
C LYS A 172 3.62 -9.76 -7.83
N ILE A 173 4.44 -8.79 -7.41
CA ILE A 173 4.46 -8.25 -6.05
C ILE A 173 3.81 -6.87 -6.11
N ALA A 174 2.80 -6.64 -5.29
CA ALA A 174 2.19 -5.32 -5.17
C ALA A 174 1.97 -4.98 -3.70
N VAL A 175 2.59 -3.92 -3.25
CA VAL A 175 2.49 -3.45 -1.86
C VAL A 175 2.14 -1.97 -1.80
N ASN A 176 1.44 -1.61 -0.75
CA ASN A 176 1.04 -0.23 -0.50
C ASN A 176 1.97 0.46 0.50
N GLN A 177 3.28 0.31 0.29
CA GLN A 177 4.35 0.82 1.15
C GLN A 177 5.65 0.93 0.36
N ASN A 178 6.73 1.35 1.03
CA ASN A 178 8.08 1.27 0.47
C ASN A 178 8.56 -0.19 0.41
N ILE A 179 9.40 -0.50 -0.57
CA ILE A 179 10.13 -1.77 -0.67
C ILE A 179 11.62 -1.46 -0.63
N ILE A 180 12.37 -2.22 0.16
CA ILE A 180 13.82 -2.18 0.21
C ILE A 180 14.37 -3.56 -0.12
N PHE A 181 15.26 -3.62 -1.09
CA PHE A 181 16.04 -4.80 -1.45
C PHE A 181 17.50 -4.53 -1.10
N THR A 182 18.04 -5.28 -0.15
CA THR A 182 19.43 -5.17 0.29
C THR A 182 20.18 -6.44 -0.10
N ASP A 183 21.20 -6.33 -0.95
CA ASP A 183 21.99 -7.48 -1.44
C ASP A 183 21.08 -8.65 -1.88
N THR A 184 20.09 -8.32 -2.72
CA THR A 184 19.02 -9.23 -3.12
C THR A 184 19.08 -9.51 -4.61
N ASP A 185 18.97 -10.79 -5.00
CA ASP A 185 18.87 -11.20 -6.39
C ASP A 185 17.41 -11.42 -6.81
N ILE A 186 16.92 -10.58 -7.70
CA ILE A 186 15.56 -10.66 -8.23
C ILE A 186 15.61 -11.25 -9.64
N SER A 187 15.00 -12.40 -9.83
CA SER A 187 15.00 -13.17 -11.07
C SER A 187 13.59 -13.49 -11.57
N GLY A 188 13.53 -14.08 -12.78
CA GLY A 188 12.26 -14.39 -13.43
C GLY A 188 11.73 -13.23 -14.29
N THR A 189 10.42 -13.24 -14.55
CA THR A 189 9.72 -12.20 -15.29
C THR A 189 8.49 -11.78 -14.53
N GLY A 190 8.19 -10.48 -14.49
CA GLY A 190 7.01 -10.04 -13.76
C GLY A 190 7.03 -8.56 -13.40
N ILE A 191 6.19 -8.21 -12.42
CA ILE A 191 5.98 -6.82 -12.04
C ILE A 191 6.12 -6.67 -10.51
N ILE A 192 6.90 -5.67 -10.09
CA ILE A 192 6.97 -5.23 -8.69
C ILE A 192 6.39 -3.82 -8.61
N VAL A 193 5.37 -3.64 -7.80
CA VAL A 193 4.67 -2.37 -7.60
C VAL A 193 4.75 -1.97 -6.13
N ALA A 194 5.18 -0.74 -5.89
CA ALA A 194 5.12 -0.09 -4.60
C ALA A 194 4.38 1.26 -4.74
N THR A 195 3.45 1.56 -3.84
CA THR A 195 2.84 2.90 -3.84
C THR A 195 3.77 3.96 -3.24
N GLY A 196 4.78 3.53 -2.50
CA GLY A 196 5.86 4.36 -1.99
C GLY A 196 7.12 4.28 -2.85
N LYS A 197 8.27 4.19 -2.22
CA LYS A 197 9.58 4.11 -2.85
C LYS A 197 10.02 2.65 -3.05
N ILE A 198 10.68 2.35 -4.17
CA ILE A 198 11.50 1.14 -4.35
C ILE A 198 12.97 1.53 -4.18
N THR A 199 13.63 0.92 -3.20
CA THR A 199 15.06 1.05 -2.95
C THR A 199 15.77 -0.25 -3.30
N LEU A 200 16.81 -0.19 -4.12
CA LEU A 200 17.78 -1.27 -4.34
C LEU A 200 19.15 -0.80 -3.85
N GLU A 201 19.79 -1.59 -3.01
CA GLU A 201 21.07 -1.24 -2.42
C GLU A 201 22.00 -2.45 -2.23
N GLN A 202 23.29 -2.18 -1.96
CA GLN A 202 24.30 -3.18 -1.58
C GLN A 202 24.41 -4.35 -2.58
N ASN A 203 24.65 -4.04 -3.86
CA ASN A 203 24.79 -5.00 -4.95
C ASN A 203 23.51 -5.78 -5.33
N SER A 204 22.34 -5.31 -4.98
CA SER A 204 21.09 -5.93 -5.43
C SER A 204 21.04 -6.02 -6.96
N THR A 205 20.56 -7.15 -7.47
CA THR A 205 20.44 -7.41 -8.90
C THR A 205 18.97 -7.62 -9.31
N VAL A 206 18.60 -7.14 -10.49
CA VAL A 206 17.28 -7.36 -11.09
C VAL A 206 17.45 -7.92 -12.48
N ALA A 207 16.94 -9.12 -12.72
CA ALA A 207 17.01 -9.76 -14.03
C ALA A 207 16.16 -9.02 -15.08
N GLY A 208 16.51 -9.18 -16.35
CA GLY A 208 15.69 -8.68 -17.46
C GLY A 208 14.29 -9.28 -17.49
N GLY A 209 13.32 -8.54 -18.05
CA GLY A 209 11.92 -8.94 -18.10
C GLY A 209 11.12 -8.58 -16.84
N ILE A 210 11.71 -7.84 -15.89
CA ILE A 210 11.03 -7.37 -14.70
C ILE A 210 10.67 -5.88 -14.86
N THR A 211 9.46 -5.52 -14.49
CA THR A 211 8.99 -4.15 -14.44
C THR A 211 8.90 -3.69 -12.98
N LEU A 212 9.56 -2.58 -12.66
CA LEU A 212 9.47 -1.90 -11.37
C LEU A 212 8.57 -0.67 -11.51
N ILE A 213 7.57 -0.54 -10.66
CA ILE A 213 6.65 0.61 -10.65
C ILE A 213 6.60 1.18 -9.24
N ALA A 214 6.91 2.45 -9.06
CA ALA A 214 6.89 3.10 -7.76
C ALA A 214 6.54 4.59 -7.87
N ASN A 215 6.17 5.19 -6.74
CA ASN A 215 6.07 6.65 -6.64
C ASN A 215 7.46 7.29 -6.78
N GLU A 216 8.48 6.71 -6.14
CA GLU A 216 9.88 7.15 -6.20
C GLU A 216 10.79 5.92 -6.31
N ILE A 217 11.96 6.08 -6.92
CA ILE A 217 12.98 5.03 -6.97
C ILE A 217 14.31 5.52 -6.39
N GLU A 218 15.05 4.60 -5.76
CA GLU A 218 16.39 4.86 -5.26
C GLU A 218 17.26 3.63 -5.50
N PHE A 219 18.29 3.76 -6.35
CA PHE A 219 19.19 2.66 -6.65
C PHE A 219 20.60 3.07 -6.23
N ASN A 220 21.17 2.29 -5.33
CA ASN A 220 22.49 2.51 -4.76
C ASN A 220 23.36 1.26 -4.96
N ASN A 221 24.41 1.36 -5.76
CA ASN A 221 25.33 0.28 -6.03
C ASN A 221 24.60 -1.02 -6.45
N SER A 222 23.75 -0.93 -7.48
CA SER A 222 22.86 -2.02 -7.90
C SER A 222 22.95 -2.23 -9.43
N SER A 223 22.55 -3.43 -9.87
CA SER A 223 22.58 -3.79 -11.30
C SER A 223 21.21 -4.27 -11.77
N LEU A 224 20.66 -3.63 -12.81
CA LEU A 224 19.35 -3.94 -13.36
C LEU A 224 19.50 -4.34 -14.84
N GLY A 225 18.93 -5.46 -15.20
CA GLY A 225 19.01 -6.00 -16.56
C GLY A 225 20.37 -6.64 -16.88
N ASN A 226 20.49 -7.13 -18.10
CA ASN A 226 21.74 -7.68 -18.60
C ASN A 226 22.35 -6.69 -19.61
N SER A 227 23.67 -6.57 -19.62
CA SER A 227 24.40 -5.71 -20.56
C SER A 227 24.15 -6.00 -22.06
N SER A 228 23.49 -7.12 -22.37
CA SER A 228 23.06 -7.49 -23.72
C SER A 228 21.57 -7.25 -23.91
N LEU A 229 21.16 -5.99 -24.05
CA LEU A 229 19.77 -5.56 -24.21
C LEU A 229 18.93 -6.33 -25.25
N PHE A 230 19.57 -6.83 -26.30
CA PHE A 230 18.89 -7.46 -27.44
C PHE A 230 18.99 -8.98 -27.47
N ASN A 231 19.69 -9.60 -26.54
CA ASN A 231 19.91 -11.06 -26.50
C ASN A 231 19.42 -11.73 -25.20
N SER A 232 18.76 -11.02 -24.29
CA SER A 232 18.23 -11.65 -23.09
C SER A 232 16.90 -12.34 -23.40
N VAL A 233 16.79 -13.60 -23.05
CA VAL A 233 15.56 -14.40 -23.18
C VAL A 233 14.37 -13.74 -22.46
N ASN A 234 14.63 -12.84 -21.54
CA ASN A 234 13.63 -12.22 -20.65
C ASN A 234 13.33 -10.74 -20.95
N GLY A 235 13.99 -10.13 -21.96
CA GLY A 235 13.77 -8.72 -22.32
C GLY A 235 14.46 -7.70 -21.37
N PRO A 236 14.23 -6.39 -21.59
CA PRO A 236 14.81 -5.32 -20.79
C PRO A 236 14.13 -5.22 -19.43
N VAL A 237 14.79 -4.57 -18.46
CA VAL A 237 14.12 -4.06 -17.26
C VAL A 237 13.36 -2.80 -17.64
N ILE A 238 12.15 -2.65 -17.10
CA ILE A 238 11.37 -1.40 -17.20
C ILE A 238 11.25 -0.81 -15.81
N VAL A 239 11.62 0.46 -15.66
CA VAL A 239 11.49 1.20 -14.42
C VAL A 239 10.55 2.38 -14.65
N TYR A 240 9.45 2.41 -13.92
CA TYR A 240 8.49 3.51 -13.94
C TYR A 240 8.40 4.17 -12.56
N SER A 241 8.51 5.50 -12.53
CA SER A 241 8.29 6.28 -11.31
C SER A 241 7.43 7.52 -11.59
N GLU A 242 6.66 7.95 -10.58
CA GLU A 242 5.79 9.13 -10.66
C GLU A 242 6.51 10.41 -10.20
N ASN A 243 7.39 10.31 -9.21
CA ASN A 243 8.08 11.48 -8.63
C ASN A 243 9.60 11.43 -8.79
N GLY A 244 10.10 10.67 -9.78
CA GLY A 244 11.51 10.61 -10.06
C GLY A 244 12.28 9.67 -9.13
N GLY A 245 13.50 10.05 -8.80
CA GLY A 245 14.36 9.26 -7.91
C GLY A 245 15.85 9.56 -8.08
N SER A 246 16.67 8.78 -7.39
CA SER A 246 18.12 8.85 -7.44
C SER A 246 18.74 7.51 -7.82
N ILE A 247 19.70 7.56 -8.72
CA ILE A 247 20.45 6.40 -9.20
C ILE A 247 21.94 6.69 -8.97
N ASN A 248 22.53 5.95 -8.03
CA ASN A 248 23.90 6.18 -7.58
C ASN A 248 24.75 4.94 -7.79
N SER A 249 25.87 5.07 -8.48
CA SER A 249 26.85 4.01 -8.70
C SER A 249 26.21 2.70 -9.23
N SER A 250 25.20 2.83 -10.07
CA SER A 250 24.37 1.70 -10.52
C SER A 250 24.43 1.52 -12.02
N SER A 251 24.17 0.29 -12.49
CA SER A 251 24.09 -0.07 -13.90
C SER A 251 22.68 -0.51 -14.26
N ILE A 252 22.09 0.10 -15.28
CA ILE A 252 20.74 -0.20 -15.73
C ILE A 252 20.77 -0.52 -17.22
N SER A 253 20.25 -1.69 -17.59
CA SER A 253 20.04 -2.09 -18.99
C SER A 253 18.54 -2.23 -19.26
N GLY A 254 17.93 -1.15 -19.78
CA GLY A 254 16.49 -1.12 -19.95
C GLY A 254 15.90 0.24 -20.28
N LEU A 255 14.63 0.37 -19.98
CA LEU A 255 13.84 1.59 -20.15
C LEU A 255 13.48 2.19 -18.81
N MET A 256 13.84 3.44 -18.61
CA MET A 256 13.40 4.23 -17.44
C MET A 256 12.37 5.27 -17.88
N ILE A 257 11.28 5.36 -17.16
CA ILE A 257 10.20 6.31 -17.42
C ILE A 257 9.91 7.07 -16.12
N ASN A 258 10.06 8.39 -16.18
CA ASN A 258 9.54 9.30 -15.16
C ASN A 258 8.29 9.99 -15.70
N TYR A 259 7.18 9.83 -15.03
CA TYR A 259 5.92 10.46 -15.40
C TYR A 259 5.41 11.33 -14.24
N ASP A 260 6.07 12.47 -14.04
CA ASP A 260 5.71 13.42 -12.99
C ASP A 260 4.74 14.46 -13.53
N THR A 261 3.46 14.30 -13.22
CA THR A 261 2.40 15.24 -13.61
C THR A 261 2.40 16.52 -12.81
N ASN A 262 3.05 16.52 -11.64
CA ASN A 262 3.06 17.68 -10.73
C ASN A 262 4.32 18.53 -10.87
N ASN A 263 5.26 18.11 -11.71
CA ASN A 263 6.52 18.81 -11.96
C ASN A 263 7.38 19.00 -10.68
N SER A 264 7.24 18.12 -9.70
CA SER A 264 7.91 18.18 -8.40
C SER A 264 9.05 17.19 -8.25
N GLY A 265 9.05 16.12 -9.04
CA GLY A 265 10.06 15.07 -8.99
C GLY A 265 11.24 15.36 -9.93
N SER A 266 12.41 14.86 -9.55
CA SER A 266 13.61 14.92 -10.37
C SER A 266 14.26 13.54 -10.46
N TYR A 267 14.83 13.22 -11.62
CA TYR A 267 15.81 12.14 -11.75
C TYR A 267 17.22 12.69 -11.60
N THR A 268 17.95 12.11 -10.66
CA THR A 268 19.38 12.41 -10.47
C THR A 268 20.18 11.13 -10.67
N PHE A 269 21.13 11.19 -11.58
CA PHE A 269 22.05 10.09 -11.87
C PHE A 269 23.46 10.49 -11.47
N ASN A 270 24.08 9.73 -10.60
CA ASN A 270 25.42 9.96 -10.11
C ASN A 270 26.30 8.74 -10.39
N ASN A 271 27.36 8.91 -11.15
CA ASN A 271 28.35 7.89 -11.42
C ASN A 271 27.72 6.55 -11.87
N SER A 272 26.75 6.60 -12.77
CA SER A 272 25.94 5.46 -13.16
C SER A 272 26.01 5.21 -14.67
N THR A 273 25.70 3.99 -15.10
CA THR A 273 25.64 3.61 -16.52
C THR A 273 24.23 3.19 -16.89
N ILE A 274 23.69 3.75 -17.97
CA ILE A 274 22.38 3.38 -18.50
C ILE A 274 22.56 2.93 -19.94
N ASN A 275 22.33 1.66 -20.20
CA ASN A 275 22.29 1.08 -21.55
C ASN A 275 20.82 0.98 -21.96
N GLY A 276 20.32 1.96 -22.72
CA GLY A 276 18.92 2.00 -23.11
C GLY A 276 18.35 3.40 -23.18
N ALA A 277 17.10 3.59 -22.79
CA ALA A 277 16.43 4.87 -22.91
C ALA A 277 15.93 5.39 -21.55
N VAL A 278 15.95 6.71 -21.40
CA VAL A 278 15.31 7.43 -20.31
C VAL A 278 14.29 8.39 -20.91
N LEU A 279 13.02 8.17 -20.57
CA LEU A 279 11.93 9.06 -20.92
C LEU A 279 11.55 9.87 -19.67
N ASN A 280 11.80 11.15 -19.70
CA ASN A 280 11.49 12.04 -18.58
C ASN A 280 10.42 13.05 -18.99
N TYR A 281 9.26 12.96 -18.37
CA TYR A 281 8.14 13.90 -18.50
C TYR A 281 8.05 14.86 -17.30
N GLY A 282 9.05 14.83 -16.40
CA GLY A 282 9.16 15.74 -15.28
C GLY A 282 10.09 16.93 -15.57
N SER A 283 10.16 17.89 -14.65
CA SER A 283 10.87 19.16 -14.87
C SER A 283 12.38 19.07 -14.73
N ASN A 284 12.90 18.13 -13.97
CA ASN A 284 14.33 18.08 -13.62
C ASN A 284 14.95 16.73 -13.97
N PHE A 285 16.00 16.77 -14.77
CA PHE A 285 16.82 15.64 -15.15
C PHE A 285 18.29 16.03 -14.99
N GLN A 286 19.02 15.34 -14.12
CA GLN A 286 20.41 15.67 -13.81
C GLN A 286 21.31 14.46 -14.02
N LEU A 287 22.36 14.64 -14.81
CA LEU A 287 23.46 13.69 -15.00
C LEU A 287 24.71 14.27 -14.33
N ASN A 288 25.14 13.61 -13.27
CA ASN A 288 26.31 14.04 -12.50
C ASN A 288 27.42 12.98 -12.56
N ASN A 289 28.68 13.42 -12.49
CA ASN A 289 29.86 12.58 -12.30
C ASN A 289 29.90 11.31 -13.16
N SER A 290 30.54 11.36 -14.31
CA SER A 290 30.79 10.18 -15.15
C SER A 290 29.56 9.30 -15.48
N THR A 291 28.37 9.86 -15.47
CA THR A 291 27.17 9.14 -15.88
C THR A 291 27.11 9.03 -17.40
N ASN A 292 26.92 7.83 -17.90
CA ASN A 292 26.81 7.53 -19.32
C ASN A 292 25.43 6.97 -19.68
N ILE A 293 24.83 7.46 -20.75
CA ILE A 293 23.64 6.87 -21.38
C ILE A 293 24.07 6.42 -22.77
N THR A 294 23.94 5.14 -23.09
CA THR A 294 24.36 4.55 -24.35
C THR A 294 23.22 3.77 -25.02
#